data_dfe6e8e4ee31afa5dac72ac69ad2197b
#
_entry.id   dfe6e8e4ee31afa5dac72ac69ad2197b
#
_cell.length_a   1.000
_cell.length_b   1.000
_cell.length_c   1.000
_cell.angle_alpha   90.00
_cell.angle_beta   90.00
_cell.angle_gamma   90.00
#
_symmetry.space_group_name_H-M   'P 1'
#
loop_
_entity.id
_entity.type
_entity.pdbx_description
1 polymer ?
#
loop_
_entity_poly.entity_id
_entity_poly.type
_entity_poly.pdbx_seq_one_letter_code
_entity_poly.pdbx_strand_id
1 'polypeptide(L)' 'MNIVTQKSKRNFGIASMLLENLINKSIELGASTMTLEVDENNSPALHLYEKYNFKKVGLRKKYYNGINNAVIMT' A
#
# COMPACT_ATOMS: atom_id res chain seq x y z
N MET A 1 8.67 0.56 7.44
CA MET A 1 7.39 -0.04 7.89
C MET A 1 6.66 -0.65 6.71
N ASN A 2 6.12 -1.82 6.89
CA ASN A 2 5.37 -2.50 5.84
C ASN A 2 3.88 -2.49 6.15
N ILE A 3 3.09 -2.21 5.14
CA ILE A 3 1.64 -2.18 5.27
C ILE A 3 1.05 -3.20 4.30
N VAL A 4 0.13 -4.02 4.79
CA VAL A 4 -0.62 -4.94 3.95
C VAL A 4 -1.98 -4.35 3.70
N THR A 5 -2.33 -4.16 2.43
CA THR A 5 -3.60 -3.57 2.04
C THR A 5 -4.72 -4.60 2.14
N GLN A 6 -5.77 -4.26 2.83
CA GLN A 6 -6.96 -5.10 2.90
C GLN A 6 -7.91 -4.77 1.75
N LYS A 7 -8.72 -5.76 1.41
CA LYS A 7 -9.64 -5.67 0.28
C LYS A 7 -10.91 -4.87 0.59
N SER A 8 -10.85 -3.78 1.28
CA SER A 8 -12.04 -3.00 1.54
C SER A 8 -12.25 -2.01 0.40
N LYS A 9 -13.26 -2.23 -0.40
CA LYS A 9 -13.54 -1.39 -1.57
C LYS A 9 -14.38 -0.17 -1.25
N ARG A 10 -15.03 -0.13 -0.10
CA ARG A 10 -16.10 0.82 0.17
C ARG A 10 -15.69 2.01 1.04
N ASN A 11 -14.51 1.97 1.60
CA ASN A 11 -14.11 2.96 2.60
C ASN A 11 -12.86 3.69 2.18
N PHE A 12 -12.88 4.24 0.98
CA PHE A 12 -11.74 4.95 0.42
C PHE A 12 -11.33 6.14 1.27
N GLY A 13 -12.32 6.88 1.80
CA GLY A 13 -12.06 7.98 2.71
C GLY A 13 -11.40 7.54 3.99
N ILE A 14 -11.86 6.42 4.55
CA ILE A 14 -11.26 5.83 5.76
C ILE A 14 -9.87 5.32 5.46
N ALA A 15 -9.68 4.63 4.33
CA ALA A 15 -8.38 4.12 3.92
C ALA A 15 -7.37 5.26 3.75
N SER A 16 -7.78 6.37 3.12
CA SER A 16 -6.91 7.54 2.98
C SER A 16 -6.51 8.10 4.34
N MET A 17 -7.46 8.23 5.26
CA MET A 17 -7.19 8.76 6.58
C MET A 17 -6.23 7.86 7.36
N LEU A 18 -6.43 6.55 7.29
CA LEU A 18 -5.54 5.60 7.95
C LEU A 18 -4.14 5.66 7.36
N LEU A 19 -4.04 5.75 6.05
CA LEU A 19 -2.76 5.86 5.37
C LEU A 19 -2.03 7.13 5.77
N GLU A 20 -2.72 8.26 5.82
CA GLU A 20 -2.13 9.53 6.25
C GLU A 20 -1.62 9.44 7.68
N ASN A 21 -2.40 8.82 8.58
CA ASN A 21 -1.97 8.63 9.96
C ASN A 21 -0.72 7.76 10.05
N LEU A 22 -0.66 6.70 9.25
CA LEU A 22 0.50 5.83 9.23
C LEU A 22 1.74 6.54 8.69
N ILE A 23 1.59 7.34 7.65
CA ILE A 23 2.68 8.12 7.08
C ILE A 23 3.21 9.10 8.15
N ASN A 24 2.32 9.84 8.79
CA ASN A 24 2.70 10.80 9.81
C ASN A 24 3.40 10.10 10.98
N LYS A 25 2.88 8.96 11.41
CA LYS A 25 3.48 8.20 12.49
C LYS A 25 4.87 7.70 12.13
N SER A 26 5.03 7.25 10.89
CA SER A 26 6.34 6.79 10.41
C SER A 26 7.37 7.93 10.43
N ILE A 27 6.96 9.12 10.02
CA ILE A 27 7.83 10.30 10.05
C ILE A 27 8.20 10.65 11.49
N GLU A 28 7.23 10.62 12.40
CA GLU A 28 7.50 10.85 13.82
C GLU A 28 8.53 9.89 14.39
N LEU A 29 8.47 8.64 13.96
CA LEU A 29 9.38 7.59 14.42
C LEU A 29 10.73 7.62 13.71
N GLY A 30 10.94 8.58 12.81
CA GLY A 30 12.21 8.72 12.11
C GLY A 30 12.39 7.81 10.91
N ALA A 31 11.32 7.22 10.41
CA ALA A 31 11.41 6.39 9.21
C ALA A 31 11.68 7.25 7.99
N SER A 32 12.62 6.83 7.15
CA SER A 32 12.95 7.54 5.91
C SER A 32 12.19 7.00 4.72
N THR A 33 11.70 5.76 4.80
CA THR A 33 10.95 5.14 3.71
C THR A 33 9.79 4.33 4.27
N MET A 34 8.81 4.08 3.41
CA MET A 34 7.64 3.29 3.75
C MET A 34 7.32 2.38 2.56
N THR A 35 7.24 1.09 2.80
CA THR A 35 7.02 0.11 1.75
C THR A 35 5.67 -0.58 1.93
N LEU A 36 4.94 -0.72 0.83
CA LEU A 36 3.63 -1.35 0.79
C LEU A 36 3.64 -2.55 -0.14
N GLU A 37 2.77 -3.51 0.13
CA GLU A 37 2.48 -4.58 -0.82
C GLU A 37 0.99 -4.53 -1.14
N VAL A 38 0.65 -4.50 -2.41
CA VAL A 38 -0.72 -4.33 -2.89
C VAL A 38 -1.02 -5.40 -3.92
N ASP A 39 -2.18 -6.04 -3.81
CA ASP A 39 -2.63 -6.98 -4.83
C ASP A 39 -2.67 -6.28 -6.18
N GLU A 40 -2.08 -6.88 -7.22
CA GLU A 40 -2.02 -6.28 -8.55
C GLU A 40 -3.39 -6.00 -9.15
N ASN A 41 -4.41 -6.72 -8.69
CA ASN A 41 -5.77 -6.56 -9.17
C ASN A 41 -6.56 -5.51 -8.38
N ASN A 42 -5.98 -4.95 -7.35
CA ASN A 42 -6.63 -3.93 -6.52
C ASN A 42 -6.32 -2.53 -7.08
N SER A 43 -6.92 -2.22 -8.22
CA SER A 43 -6.69 -0.94 -8.88
C SER A 43 -7.02 0.27 -8.01
N PRO A 44 -8.13 0.29 -7.24
CA PRO A 44 -8.40 1.42 -6.35
C PRO A 44 -7.28 1.68 -5.34
N ALA A 45 -6.72 0.62 -4.76
CA ALA A 45 -5.63 0.77 -3.80
C ALA A 45 -4.36 1.27 -4.48
N LEU A 46 -4.05 0.75 -5.66
CA LEU A 46 -2.89 1.22 -6.42
C LEU A 46 -3.00 2.71 -6.72
N HIS A 47 -4.16 3.17 -7.15
CA HIS A 47 -4.40 4.58 -7.43
C HIS A 47 -4.27 5.43 -6.16
N LEU A 48 -4.80 4.93 -5.04
CA LEU A 48 -4.70 5.62 -3.76
C LEU A 48 -3.24 5.85 -3.38
N TYR A 49 -2.43 4.82 -3.44
CA TYR A 49 -1.02 4.93 -3.06
C TYR A 49 -0.24 5.81 -4.02
N GLU A 50 -0.52 5.74 -5.31
CA GLU A 50 0.08 6.64 -6.28
C GLU A 50 -0.24 8.11 -5.97
N LYS A 51 -1.46 8.36 -5.52
CA LYS A 51 -1.88 9.71 -5.11
C LYS A 51 -1.01 10.23 -3.95
N TYR A 52 -0.52 9.36 -3.10
CA TYR A 52 0.36 9.72 -1.99
C TYR A 52 1.84 9.59 -2.37
N ASN A 53 2.15 9.60 -3.66
CA ASN A 53 3.51 9.56 -4.19
C ASN A 53 4.24 8.23 -3.99
N PHE A 54 3.53 7.16 -3.73
CA PHE A 54 4.11 5.84 -3.75
C PHE A 54 4.34 5.40 -5.19
N LYS A 55 5.46 4.76 -5.43
CA LYS A 55 5.83 4.30 -6.77
C LYS A 55 6.08 2.80 -6.76
N LYS A 56 5.70 2.16 -7.85
CA LYS A 56 5.95 0.74 -8.02
C LYS A 56 7.45 0.52 -8.17
N VAL A 57 8.02 -0.32 -7.32
CA VAL A 57 9.45 -0.65 -7.35
C VAL A 57 9.71 -2.12 -7.55
N GLY A 58 8.71 -2.98 -7.47
CA GLY A 58 8.89 -4.39 -7.65
C GLY A 58 7.59 -5.16 -7.67
N LEU A 59 7.72 -6.46 -7.80
CA LEU A 59 6.58 -7.37 -7.86
C LEU A 59 6.95 -8.62 -7.10
N ARG A 60 6.11 -9.01 -6.14
CA ARG A 60 6.23 -10.29 -5.48
C ARG A 60 5.28 -11.26 -6.16
N LYS A 61 5.81 -12.24 -6.85
CA LYS A 61 5.00 -13.17 -7.61
C LYS A 61 4.29 -14.16 -6.72
N LYS A 62 2.99 -14.37 -6.98
CA LYS A 62 2.18 -15.42 -6.39
C LYS A 62 2.23 -15.43 -4.86
N TYR A 63 2.04 -14.26 -4.27
CA TYR A 63 2.19 -14.11 -2.83
C TYR A 63 1.03 -14.69 -2.01
N TYR A 64 -0.16 -14.78 -2.60
CA TYR A 64 -1.32 -15.42 -1.94
C TYR A 64 -1.64 -16.72 -2.64
N ASN A 65 -1.45 -17.85 -1.98
CA ASN A 65 -1.84 -19.16 -2.48
C ASN A 65 -1.40 -19.43 -3.92
N GLY A 66 -0.39 -18.75 -4.41
CA GLY A 66 0.10 -18.91 -5.75
C GLY A 66 -0.81 -18.38 -6.86
N ILE A 67 -1.77 -17.52 -6.52
CA ILE A 67 -2.77 -17.03 -7.49
C ILE A 67 -2.43 -15.62 -7.98
N ASN A 68 -2.23 -14.69 -7.09
CA ASN A 68 -2.04 -13.29 -7.43
C ASN A 68 -0.63 -12.80 -7.10
N ASN A 69 -0.20 -11.80 -7.83
CA ASN A 69 1.05 -11.10 -7.52
C ASN A 69 0.78 -9.89 -6.65
N ALA A 70 1.77 -9.48 -5.88
CA ALA A 70 1.71 -8.24 -5.11
C ALA A 70 2.61 -7.20 -5.76
N VAL A 71 2.10 -6.00 -5.90
CA VAL A 71 2.90 -4.85 -6.34
C VAL A 71 3.58 -4.26 -5.11
N ILE A 72 4.90 -4.13 -5.17
CA ILE A 72 5.67 -3.51 -4.09
C ILE A 72 5.82 -2.03 -4.41
N MET A 73 5.38 -1.20 -3.49
CA MET A 73 5.42 0.26 -3.65
C MET A 73 6.17 0.90 -2.50
N THR A 74 6.86 1.97 -2.82
CA THR A 74 7.59 2.73 -1.82
C THR A 74 7.55 4.24 -2.10
#